data_f9988628cbf14efae6c034dbcc6ee009
#
_entry.id   f9988628cbf14efae6c034dbcc6ee009
#
_cell.length_a   1.000
_cell.length_b   1.000
_cell.length_c   1.000
_cell.angle_alpha   90.00
_cell.angle_beta   90.00
_cell.angle_gamma   90.00
#
_symmetry.space_group_name_H-M   'P 1'
#
loop_
_entity.id
_entity.type
_entity.pdbx_description
1 polymer ?
#
loop_
_entity_poly.entity_id
_entity_poly.type
_entity_poly.pdbx_seq_one_letter_code
_entity_poly.pdbx_strand_id
1 'polypeptide(L)'
;MKSVLIGNGINIQFGGTTYSNYFILERIKSKAKLGGYDKLFKNSITGEEIISIFNGFVNIANGIRTGKYDKLTDDTELKDAFNDFKKRYKNKIKYSYNIMLEDWFLLVEAFFLENDDLSDNKELSIQGFEEIILDSIYNEGKLQEIYKSMSKKVKDYFADYDKIFTLNYDNNIDHLTEKNVFHLHGDFSVLNDSENPNIVNGYIRNKEGK
;
A
#
# COMPACT_ATOMS: atom_id res chain seq x y z
N MET A 1 9.48 30.54 -2.46
CA MET A 1 9.28 29.13 -2.87
C MET A 1 8.09 28.59 -2.10
N LYS A 2 7.06 28.14 -2.79
CA LYS A 2 5.81 27.63 -2.24
C LYS A 2 5.73 26.13 -2.55
N SER A 3 5.55 25.29 -1.54
CA SER A 3 5.51 23.84 -1.70
C SER A 3 4.22 23.25 -1.13
N VAL A 4 3.78 22.11 -1.67
CA VAL A 4 2.63 21.37 -1.18
C VAL A 4 2.98 19.90 -1.05
N LEU A 5 2.43 19.23 -0.02
CA LEU A 5 2.46 17.77 0.17
C LEU A 5 1.04 17.23 0.03
N ILE A 6 0.90 16.20 -0.78
CA ILE A 6 -0.38 15.58 -1.13
C ILE A 6 -0.38 14.14 -0.63
N GLY A 7 -1.51 13.69 -0.10
CA GLY A 7 -1.74 12.31 0.29
C GLY A 7 -3.02 11.75 -0.33
N ASN A 8 -3.38 10.52 0.04
CA ASN A 8 -4.51 9.77 -0.54
C ASN A 8 -5.88 10.46 -0.43
N GLY A 9 -5.99 11.50 0.40
CA GLY A 9 -7.22 12.30 0.49
C GLY A 9 -7.69 12.87 -0.85
N ILE A 10 -6.75 13.20 -1.75
CA ILE A 10 -7.10 13.68 -3.09
C ILE A 10 -7.76 12.60 -3.94
N ASN A 11 -7.27 11.36 -3.85
CA ASN A 11 -7.85 10.23 -4.56
C ASN A 11 -9.25 9.89 -4.06
N ILE A 12 -9.48 9.98 -2.74
CA ILE A 12 -10.80 9.79 -2.14
C ILE A 12 -11.75 10.92 -2.58
N GLN A 13 -11.27 12.16 -2.63
CA GLN A 13 -12.09 13.33 -3.00
C GLN A 13 -12.55 13.27 -4.45
N PHE A 14 -11.70 12.86 -5.39
CA PHE A 14 -11.99 12.90 -6.83
C PHE A 14 -12.29 11.53 -7.44
N GLY A 15 -11.77 10.45 -6.87
CA GLY A 15 -12.03 9.07 -7.30
C GLY A 15 -13.11 8.36 -6.48
N GLY A 16 -13.53 8.97 -5.37
CA GLY A 16 -14.55 8.43 -4.49
C GLY A 16 -14.02 7.53 -3.37
N THR A 17 -14.92 7.09 -2.52
CA THR A 17 -14.61 6.29 -1.31
C THR A 17 -13.97 4.93 -1.62
N THR A 18 -14.04 4.47 -2.87
CA THR A 18 -13.38 3.23 -3.35
C THR A 18 -11.87 3.22 -3.13
N TYR A 19 -11.25 4.39 -2.93
CA TYR A 19 -9.82 4.52 -2.63
C TYR A 19 -9.53 4.69 -1.13
N SER A 20 -10.53 4.53 -0.27
CA SER A 20 -10.30 4.43 1.17
C SER A 20 -9.75 3.06 1.57
N ASN A 21 -9.03 3.00 2.69
CA ASN A 21 -8.44 1.76 3.22
C ASN A 21 -9.48 0.64 3.38
N TYR A 22 -10.73 0.99 3.74
CA TYR A 22 -11.82 0.02 3.83
C TYR A 22 -12.07 -0.69 2.49
N PHE A 23 -12.26 0.07 1.41
CA PHE A 23 -12.55 -0.51 0.11
C PHE A 23 -11.34 -1.18 -0.55
N ILE A 24 -10.12 -0.71 -0.27
CA ILE A 24 -8.89 -1.40 -0.67
C ILE A 24 -8.86 -2.80 -0.02
N LEU A 25 -9.13 -2.89 1.28
CA LEU A 25 -9.18 -4.16 2.00
C LEU A 25 -10.28 -5.10 1.45
N GLU A 26 -11.46 -4.57 1.14
CA GLU A 26 -12.54 -5.37 0.57
C GLU A 26 -12.22 -5.87 -0.85
N ARG A 27 -11.46 -5.11 -1.65
CA ARG A 27 -10.94 -5.59 -2.95
C ARG A 27 -9.97 -6.73 -2.77
N ILE A 28 -9.02 -6.63 -1.82
CA ILE A 28 -8.09 -7.73 -1.51
C ILE A 28 -8.88 -8.99 -1.20
N LYS A 29 -9.82 -8.92 -0.26
CA LYS A 29 -10.62 -10.07 0.16
C LYS A 29 -11.44 -10.66 -0.99
N SER A 30 -12.08 -9.82 -1.78
CA SER A 30 -12.89 -10.27 -2.91
C SER A 30 -12.04 -10.98 -3.97
N LYS A 31 -10.88 -10.42 -4.31
CA LYS A 31 -9.98 -11.00 -5.30
C LYS A 31 -9.32 -12.29 -4.78
N ALA A 32 -8.91 -12.32 -3.50
CA ALA A 32 -8.39 -13.53 -2.85
C ALA A 32 -9.42 -14.66 -2.84
N LYS A 33 -10.68 -14.37 -2.49
CA LYS A 33 -11.77 -15.34 -2.49
C LYS A 33 -12.02 -15.97 -3.87
N LEU A 34 -11.73 -15.25 -4.94
CA LEU A 34 -11.87 -15.73 -6.32
C LEU A 34 -10.60 -16.42 -6.84
N GLY A 35 -9.58 -16.66 -6.01
CA GLY A 35 -8.31 -17.27 -6.41
C GLY A 35 -7.39 -16.36 -7.21
N GLY A 36 -7.65 -15.04 -7.20
CA GLY A 36 -6.90 -14.09 -8.01
C GLY A 36 -5.42 -13.92 -7.61
N TYR A 37 -5.04 -14.43 -6.43
CA TYR A 37 -3.69 -14.37 -5.89
C TYR A 37 -3.02 -15.73 -5.70
N ASP A 38 -3.69 -16.85 -6.02
CA ASP A 38 -3.18 -18.21 -5.74
C ASP A 38 -1.79 -18.45 -6.35
N LYS A 39 -1.55 -17.89 -7.55
CA LYS A 39 -0.28 -18.06 -8.26
C LYS A 39 0.89 -17.28 -7.63
N LEU A 40 0.64 -16.21 -6.87
CA LEU A 40 1.70 -15.41 -6.24
C LEU A 40 2.53 -16.24 -5.26
N PHE A 41 1.89 -17.18 -4.59
CA PHE A 41 2.50 -18.02 -3.56
C PHE A 41 2.74 -19.45 -4.05
N LYS A 42 2.69 -19.71 -5.36
CA LYS A 42 2.82 -21.05 -5.95
C LYS A 42 1.86 -22.07 -5.28
N ASN A 43 0.66 -21.62 -4.91
CA ASN A 43 -0.38 -22.35 -4.20
C ASN A 43 0.00 -22.77 -2.76
N SER A 44 1.05 -22.23 -2.15
CA SER A 44 1.40 -22.49 -0.75
C SER A 44 0.53 -21.70 0.24
N ILE A 45 -0.02 -20.55 -0.19
CA ILE A 45 -0.95 -19.71 0.59
C ILE A 45 -2.25 -19.58 -0.20
N THR A 46 -3.34 -19.99 0.38
CA THR A 46 -4.68 -19.96 -0.23
C THR A 46 -5.34 -18.59 -0.08
N GLY A 47 -6.37 -18.33 -0.90
CA GLY A 47 -7.16 -17.10 -0.77
C GLY A 47 -7.82 -16.94 0.61
N GLU A 48 -8.21 -18.04 1.29
CA GLU A 48 -8.77 -17.99 2.64
C GLU A 48 -7.70 -17.59 3.68
N GLU A 49 -6.47 -18.09 3.54
CA GLU A 49 -5.36 -17.72 4.40
C GLU A 49 -4.98 -16.25 4.19
N ILE A 50 -4.95 -15.76 2.95
CA ILE A 50 -4.75 -14.34 2.65
C ILE A 50 -5.80 -13.49 3.38
N ILE A 51 -7.09 -13.85 3.27
CA ILE A 51 -8.18 -13.14 3.95
C ILE A 51 -7.99 -13.17 5.47
N SER A 52 -7.58 -14.32 6.02
CA SER A 52 -7.34 -14.50 7.45
C SER A 52 -6.22 -13.58 7.95
N ILE A 53 -5.12 -13.47 7.20
CA ILE A 53 -3.97 -12.60 7.54
C ILE A 53 -4.42 -11.14 7.57
N PHE A 54 -5.10 -10.64 6.54
CA PHE A 54 -5.59 -9.26 6.51
C PHE A 54 -6.65 -8.98 7.60
N ASN A 55 -7.47 -9.96 7.97
CA ASN A 55 -8.38 -9.82 9.11
C ASN A 55 -7.62 -9.77 10.44
N GLY A 56 -6.46 -10.44 10.52
CA GLY A 56 -5.57 -10.45 11.67
C GLY A 56 -4.81 -9.13 11.90
N PHE A 57 -4.75 -8.23 10.93
CA PHE A 57 -3.98 -6.96 11.01
C PHE A 57 -4.29 -6.14 12.25
N VAL A 58 -5.52 -6.12 12.74
CA VAL A 58 -5.88 -5.43 13.98
C VAL A 58 -5.15 -6.02 15.19
N ASN A 59 -5.03 -7.35 15.26
CA ASN A 59 -4.35 -8.02 16.35
C ASN A 59 -2.85 -7.79 16.29
N ILE A 60 -2.26 -7.87 15.09
CA ILE A 60 -0.83 -7.60 14.84
C ILE A 60 -0.52 -6.16 15.22
N ALA A 61 -1.29 -5.20 14.75
CA ALA A 61 -1.13 -3.78 15.04
C ALA A 61 -1.20 -3.49 16.54
N ASN A 62 -2.16 -4.08 17.25
CA ASN A 62 -2.23 -3.96 18.71
C ASN A 62 -1.08 -4.68 19.40
N GLY A 63 -0.56 -5.77 18.84
CA GLY A 63 0.65 -6.44 19.30
C GLY A 63 1.89 -5.55 19.19
N ILE A 64 2.11 -4.90 18.03
CA ILE A 64 3.19 -3.92 17.86
C ILE A 64 3.04 -2.80 18.89
N ARG A 65 1.84 -2.22 18.99
CA ARG A 65 1.54 -1.13 19.93
C ARG A 65 1.87 -1.47 21.38
N THR A 66 1.70 -2.72 21.78
CA THR A 66 1.97 -3.20 23.16
C THR A 66 3.37 -3.75 23.37
N GLY A 67 4.22 -3.75 22.32
CA GLY A 67 5.59 -4.23 22.40
C GLY A 67 5.76 -5.74 22.27
N LYS A 68 4.73 -6.48 21.83
CA LYS A 68 4.79 -7.95 21.64
C LYS A 68 5.93 -8.35 20.71
N TYR A 69 6.16 -7.59 19.65
CA TYR A 69 7.12 -7.90 18.58
C TYR A 69 8.54 -7.41 18.85
N ASP A 70 8.76 -6.57 19.87
CA ASP A 70 10.07 -5.95 20.12
C ASP A 70 11.20 -6.95 20.39
N LYS A 71 10.84 -8.14 20.87
CA LYS A 71 11.79 -9.22 21.20
C LYS A 71 11.93 -10.28 20.10
N LEU A 72 11.15 -10.17 19.03
CA LEU A 72 11.13 -11.15 17.94
C LEU A 72 12.10 -10.83 16.81
N THR A 73 12.74 -9.67 16.86
CA THR A 73 13.72 -9.27 15.86
C THR A 73 14.91 -8.56 16.53
N ASP A 74 16.10 -8.73 15.95
CA ASP A 74 17.29 -7.94 16.28
C ASP A 74 17.56 -6.85 15.23
N ASP A 75 16.78 -6.81 14.16
CA ASP A 75 16.86 -5.79 13.12
C ASP A 75 16.53 -4.40 13.70
N THR A 76 17.47 -3.47 13.57
CA THR A 76 17.38 -2.12 14.12
C THR A 76 16.35 -1.28 13.36
N GLU A 77 16.28 -1.43 12.02
CA GLU A 77 15.36 -0.67 11.18
C GLU A 77 13.91 -1.07 11.49
N LEU A 78 13.68 -2.38 11.66
CA LEU A 78 12.36 -2.89 12.00
C LEU A 78 11.94 -2.48 13.42
N LYS A 79 12.89 -2.47 14.39
CA LYS A 79 12.63 -1.94 15.74
C LYS A 79 12.26 -0.46 15.73
N ASP A 80 12.94 0.33 14.92
CA ASP A 80 12.64 1.76 14.77
C ASP A 80 11.27 1.95 14.11
N ALA A 81 10.91 1.16 13.09
CA ALA A 81 9.59 1.17 12.49
C ALA A 81 8.48 0.82 13.52
N PHE A 82 8.70 -0.19 14.37
CA PHE A 82 7.77 -0.49 15.48
C PHE A 82 7.64 0.66 16.47
N ASN A 83 8.72 1.32 16.82
CA ASN A 83 8.70 2.47 17.72
C ASN A 83 7.93 3.63 17.11
N ASP A 84 8.09 3.90 15.83
CA ASP A 84 7.34 4.95 15.13
C ASP A 84 5.87 4.59 14.98
N PHE A 85 5.54 3.32 14.74
CA PHE A 85 4.16 2.83 14.77
C PHE A 85 3.50 3.10 16.14
N LYS A 86 4.19 2.77 17.26
CA LYS A 86 3.69 3.02 18.62
C LYS A 86 3.44 4.50 18.89
N LYS A 87 4.29 5.39 18.36
CA LYS A 87 4.11 6.85 18.50
C LYS A 87 2.85 7.33 17.78
N ARG A 88 2.54 6.77 16.59
CA ARG A 88 1.34 7.11 15.81
C ARG A 88 0.07 6.54 16.43
N TYR A 89 0.09 5.28 16.86
CA TYR A 89 -1.10 4.56 17.35
C TYR A 89 -1.10 4.41 18.88
N LYS A 90 -1.32 5.52 19.61
CA LYS A 90 -1.36 5.51 21.08
C LYS A 90 -2.55 4.75 21.66
N ASN A 91 -3.68 4.76 20.96
CA ASN A 91 -4.92 4.12 21.39
C ASN A 91 -5.10 2.74 20.73
N LYS A 92 -5.94 1.90 21.38
CA LYS A 92 -6.29 0.59 20.82
C LYS A 92 -6.96 0.75 19.45
N ILE A 93 -6.41 0.04 18.47
CA ILE A 93 -6.94 0.00 17.10
C ILE A 93 -8.14 -0.97 17.11
N LYS A 94 -9.26 -0.51 16.54
CA LYS A 94 -10.51 -1.30 16.47
C LYS A 94 -10.72 -1.98 15.13
N TYR A 95 -10.28 -1.34 14.05
CA TYR A 95 -10.51 -1.78 12.68
C TYR A 95 -9.25 -1.62 11.83
N SER A 96 -8.97 -2.57 10.94
CA SER A 96 -7.80 -2.56 10.06
C SER A 96 -7.76 -1.34 9.13
N TYR A 97 -8.90 -0.86 8.69
CA TYR A 97 -8.98 0.36 7.86
C TYR A 97 -8.66 1.66 8.61
N ASN A 98 -8.47 1.62 9.94
CA ASN A 98 -7.94 2.75 10.70
C ASN A 98 -6.40 2.81 10.71
N ILE A 99 -5.75 1.82 10.10
CA ILE A 99 -4.30 1.75 9.96
C ILE A 99 -3.94 2.37 8.61
N MET A 100 -2.89 3.17 8.57
CA MET A 100 -2.40 3.76 7.33
C MET A 100 -1.91 2.66 6.36
N LEU A 101 -2.07 2.85 5.07
CA LEU A 101 -1.69 1.85 4.06
C LEU A 101 -0.19 1.52 4.11
N GLU A 102 0.62 2.53 4.36
CA GLU A 102 2.07 2.39 4.51
C GLU A 102 2.45 1.46 5.67
N ASP A 103 1.63 1.47 6.74
CA ASP A 103 1.85 0.60 7.89
C ASP A 103 1.42 -0.86 7.63
N TRP A 104 0.63 -1.14 6.60
CA TRP A 104 0.24 -2.51 6.27
C TRP A 104 1.45 -3.37 5.87
N PHE A 105 2.47 -2.79 5.23
CA PHE A 105 3.72 -3.49 4.92
C PHE A 105 4.42 -3.94 6.21
N LEU A 106 4.48 -3.06 7.22
CA LEU A 106 5.03 -3.39 8.53
C LEU A 106 4.22 -4.51 9.24
N LEU A 107 2.89 -4.53 9.05
CA LEU A 107 2.06 -5.60 9.62
C LEU A 107 2.32 -6.97 8.97
N VAL A 108 2.59 -6.99 7.66
CA VAL A 108 3.01 -8.21 6.96
C VAL A 108 4.34 -8.73 7.50
N GLU A 109 5.33 -7.86 7.65
CA GLU A 109 6.62 -8.25 8.24
C GLU A 109 6.45 -8.78 9.67
N ALA A 110 5.68 -8.08 10.51
CA ALA A 110 5.41 -8.50 11.87
C ALA A 110 4.68 -9.85 11.93
N PHE A 111 3.76 -10.13 11.00
CA PHE A 111 3.10 -11.42 10.88
C PHE A 111 4.12 -12.54 10.64
N PHE A 112 5.05 -12.37 9.73
CA PHE A 112 6.06 -13.38 9.42
C PHE A 112 7.16 -13.50 10.47
N LEU A 113 7.37 -12.51 11.36
CA LEU A 113 8.19 -12.67 12.54
C LEU A 113 7.63 -13.68 13.55
N GLU A 114 6.31 -13.77 13.64
CA GLU A 114 5.64 -14.68 14.56
C GLU A 114 5.36 -16.06 13.94
N ASN A 115 5.36 -16.14 12.61
CA ASN A 115 4.97 -17.33 11.85
C ASN A 115 6.07 -17.66 10.83
N ASP A 116 7.27 -17.82 11.30
CA ASP A 116 8.48 -18.04 10.47
C ASP A 116 8.43 -19.39 9.72
N ASP A 117 7.65 -20.33 10.23
CA ASP A 117 7.45 -21.68 9.69
C ASP A 117 6.39 -21.77 8.60
N LEU A 118 5.59 -20.72 8.38
CA LEU A 118 4.51 -20.73 7.39
C LEU A 118 4.97 -20.67 5.94
N SER A 119 6.24 -20.44 5.69
CA SER A 119 6.74 -20.35 4.32
C SER A 119 8.19 -20.77 4.23
N ASP A 120 8.47 -21.71 3.30
CA ASP A 120 9.82 -22.11 2.94
C ASP A 120 10.66 -20.94 2.41
N ASN A 121 10.03 -19.84 2.02
CA ASN A 121 10.66 -18.62 1.57
C ASN A 121 9.89 -17.38 2.06
N LYS A 122 10.22 -16.95 3.28
CA LYS A 122 9.62 -15.80 3.94
C LYS A 122 9.69 -14.52 3.11
N GLU A 123 10.82 -14.25 2.47
CA GLU A 123 11.02 -13.05 1.67
C GLU A 123 10.07 -13.00 0.47
N LEU A 124 9.93 -14.11 -0.26
CA LEU A 124 8.96 -14.20 -1.36
C LEU A 124 7.51 -14.05 -0.88
N SER A 125 7.21 -14.55 0.32
CA SER A 125 5.86 -14.40 0.89
C SER A 125 5.57 -12.95 1.26
N ILE A 126 6.51 -12.24 1.87
CA ILE A 126 6.39 -10.80 2.16
C ILE A 126 6.18 -10.03 0.86
N GLN A 127 7.01 -10.26 -0.16
CA GLN A 127 6.86 -9.63 -1.48
C GLN A 127 5.48 -9.90 -2.10
N GLY A 128 4.99 -11.14 -2.01
CA GLY A 128 3.66 -11.48 -2.50
C GLY A 128 2.54 -10.70 -1.80
N PHE A 129 2.63 -10.50 -0.48
CA PHE A 129 1.67 -9.66 0.25
C PHE A 129 1.79 -8.18 -0.10
N GLU A 130 3.00 -7.67 -0.31
CA GLU A 130 3.21 -6.30 -0.80
C GLU A 130 2.56 -6.11 -2.17
N GLU A 131 2.73 -7.06 -3.08
CA GLU A 131 2.10 -7.03 -4.41
C GLU A 131 0.57 -7.05 -4.32
N ILE A 132 -0.02 -7.84 -3.42
CA ILE A 132 -1.46 -7.84 -3.16
C ILE A 132 -1.96 -6.45 -2.74
N ILE A 133 -1.25 -5.80 -1.82
CA ILE A 133 -1.59 -4.45 -1.35
C ILE A 133 -1.51 -3.46 -2.51
N LEU A 134 -0.40 -3.46 -3.24
CA LEU A 134 -0.17 -2.55 -4.36
C LEU A 134 -1.17 -2.77 -5.51
N ASP A 135 -1.46 -4.02 -5.86
CA ASP A 135 -2.49 -4.37 -6.86
C ASP A 135 -3.85 -3.82 -6.47
N SER A 136 -4.20 -3.97 -5.20
CA SER A 136 -5.47 -3.49 -4.70
C SER A 136 -5.59 -1.96 -4.65
N ILE A 137 -4.47 -1.26 -4.40
CA ILE A 137 -4.39 0.21 -4.51
C ILE A 137 -4.52 0.61 -5.98
N TYR A 138 -3.80 -0.06 -6.87
CA TYR A 138 -3.78 0.21 -8.31
C TYR A 138 -5.16 0.04 -8.96
N ASN A 139 -5.93 -0.94 -8.52
CA ASN A 139 -7.31 -1.19 -8.92
C ASN A 139 -7.50 -1.25 -10.44
N GLU A 140 -6.76 -2.15 -11.09
CA GLU A 140 -6.82 -2.36 -12.56
C GLU A 140 -6.52 -1.09 -13.37
N GLY A 141 -5.67 -0.21 -12.87
CA GLY A 141 -5.32 1.05 -13.51
C GLY A 141 -6.30 2.20 -13.25
N LYS A 142 -7.45 1.95 -12.65
CA LYS A 142 -8.47 2.99 -12.37
C LYS A 142 -7.93 4.10 -11.47
N LEU A 143 -6.97 3.78 -10.59
CA LEU A 143 -6.29 4.76 -9.77
C LEU A 143 -5.61 5.84 -10.62
N GLN A 144 -4.99 5.47 -11.73
CA GLN A 144 -4.23 6.36 -12.61
C GLN A 144 -5.10 7.28 -13.48
N GLU A 145 -6.43 7.11 -13.41
CA GLU A 145 -7.38 7.85 -14.23
C GLU A 145 -8.17 8.92 -13.46
N ILE A 146 -7.93 9.06 -12.15
CA ILE A 146 -8.68 9.98 -11.27
C ILE A 146 -8.52 11.43 -11.73
N TYR A 147 -7.35 11.80 -12.26
CA TYR A 147 -7.12 13.16 -12.79
C TYR A 147 -8.16 13.59 -13.84
N LYS A 148 -8.75 12.64 -14.57
CA LYS A 148 -9.80 12.93 -15.57
C LYS A 148 -11.07 13.52 -14.93
N SER A 149 -11.31 13.28 -13.65
CA SER A 149 -12.43 13.85 -12.89
C SER A 149 -12.10 15.18 -12.20
N MET A 150 -10.83 15.61 -12.24
CA MET A 150 -10.39 16.84 -11.61
C MET A 150 -10.67 18.04 -12.51
N SER A 151 -11.26 19.09 -11.94
CA SER A 151 -11.60 20.30 -12.69
C SER A 151 -10.37 21.17 -12.96
N LYS A 152 -10.52 22.10 -13.93
CA LYS A 152 -9.50 23.12 -14.19
C LYS A 152 -9.09 23.90 -12.93
N LYS A 153 -10.03 24.15 -11.99
CA LYS A 153 -9.71 24.84 -10.73
C LYS A 153 -8.67 24.09 -9.87
N VAL A 154 -8.66 22.75 -9.95
CA VAL A 154 -7.65 21.94 -9.25
C VAL A 154 -6.29 22.09 -9.93
N LYS A 155 -6.24 22.07 -11.27
CA LYS A 155 -5.01 22.36 -12.03
C LYS A 155 -4.49 23.76 -11.68
N ASP A 156 -5.34 24.76 -11.70
CA ASP A 156 -4.98 26.17 -11.40
C ASP A 156 -4.47 26.31 -9.95
N TYR A 157 -5.07 25.60 -8.98
CA TYR A 157 -4.60 25.55 -7.60
C TYR A 157 -3.15 25.05 -7.50
N PHE A 158 -2.81 23.96 -8.20
CA PHE A 158 -1.44 23.43 -8.21
C PHE A 158 -0.47 24.28 -9.03
N ALA A 159 -0.94 25.09 -9.96
CA ALA A 159 -0.09 26.01 -10.72
C ALA A 159 0.67 26.99 -9.83
N ASP A 160 0.07 27.36 -8.69
CA ASP A 160 0.63 28.31 -7.71
C ASP A 160 1.81 27.76 -6.89
N TYR A 161 2.13 26.47 -6.99
CA TYR A 161 3.21 25.86 -6.22
C TYR A 161 4.46 25.66 -7.07
N ASP A 162 5.61 25.97 -6.48
CA ASP A 162 6.93 25.78 -7.10
C ASP A 162 7.35 24.30 -7.05
N LYS A 163 6.98 23.59 -5.97
CA LYS A 163 7.26 22.17 -5.77
C LYS A 163 6.02 21.43 -5.27
N ILE A 164 5.79 20.28 -5.83
CA ILE A 164 4.69 19.37 -5.45
C ILE A 164 5.31 18.05 -5.00
N PHE A 165 4.98 17.63 -3.79
CA PHE A 165 5.36 16.33 -3.22
C PHE A 165 4.12 15.49 -3.03
N THR A 166 4.24 14.17 -3.22
CA THR A 166 3.14 13.25 -2.96
C THR A 166 3.60 12.01 -2.21
N LEU A 167 2.70 11.49 -1.35
CA LEU A 167 2.82 10.19 -0.72
C LEU A 167 2.09 9.11 -1.56
N ASN A 168 1.34 9.52 -2.59
CA ASN A 168 0.60 8.61 -3.43
C ASN A 168 1.50 7.91 -4.44
N TYR A 169 1.13 6.70 -4.79
CA TYR A 169 1.81 5.91 -5.84
C TYR A 169 1.31 6.23 -7.25
N ASP A 170 0.21 6.99 -7.38
CA ASP A 170 -0.38 7.35 -8.67
C ASP A 170 0.25 8.61 -9.28
N ASN A 171 0.12 8.75 -10.60
CA ASN A 171 0.63 9.88 -11.37
C ASN A 171 -0.47 10.89 -11.74
N ASN A 172 -1.56 10.94 -10.95
CA ASN A 172 -2.71 11.82 -11.27
C ASN A 172 -2.32 13.29 -11.28
N ILE A 173 -1.48 13.74 -10.35
CA ILE A 173 -1.08 15.14 -10.27
C ILE A 173 -0.09 15.50 -11.38
N ASP A 174 0.79 14.57 -11.74
CA ASP A 174 1.71 14.73 -12.88
C ASP A 174 0.91 14.97 -14.17
N HIS A 175 -0.06 14.10 -14.45
CA HIS A 175 -0.95 14.24 -15.62
C HIS A 175 -1.82 15.49 -15.58
N LEU A 176 -2.30 15.86 -14.38
CA LEU A 176 -3.14 17.06 -14.23
C LEU A 176 -2.34 18.35 -14.47
N THR A 177 -1.14 18.43 -13.91
CA THR A 177 -0.39 19.69 -13.83
C THR A 177 0.66 19.83 -14.90
N GLU A 178 1.12 18.73 -15.50
CA GLU A 178 2.28 18.66 -16.39
C GLU A 178 3.57 19.19 -15.72
N LYS A 179 3.59 19.20 -14.37
CA LYS A 179 4.75 19.57 -13.54
C LYS A 179 5.47 18.31 -13.06
N ASN A 180 6.73 18.47 -12.70
CA ASN A 180 7.48 17.43 -12.01
C ASN A 180 6.96 17.29 -10.57
N VAL A 181 6.40 16.15 -10.23
CA VAL A 181 5.91 15.79 -8.90
C VAL A 181 6.93 14.86 -8.23
N PHE A 182 7.24 15.12 -6.98
CA PHE A 182 8.19 14.30 -6.21
C PHE A 182 7.42 13.21 -5.44
N HIS A 183 7.53 11.97 -5.89
CA HIS A 183 6.89 10.80 -5.27
C HIS A 183 7.76 10.25 -4.14
N LEU A 184 7.40 10.54 -2.89
CA LEU A 184 8.22 10.19 -1.71
C LEU A 184 8.26 8.68 -1.41
N HIS A 185 7.26 7.93 -1.88
CA HIS A 185 7.17 6.47 -1.73
C HIS A 185 7.35 5.72 -3.07
N GLY A 186 7.81 6.42 -4.12
CA GLY A 186 7.83 5.90 -5.49
C GLY A 186 6.45 6.01 -6.15
N ASP A 187 6.37 5.64 -7.42
CA ASP A 187 5.18 5.68 -8.24
C ASP A 187 4.88 4.33 -8.92
N PHE A 188 3.69 4.21 -9.49
CA PHE A 188 3.36 3.08 -10.36
C PHE A 188 3.88 3.34 -11.77
N SER A 189 4.92 2.60 -12.17
CA SER A 189 5.33 2.50 -13.56
C SER A 189 4.66 1.29 -14.20
N VAL A 190 3.75 1.52 -15.14
CA VAL A 190 3.11 0.44 -15.89
C VAL A 190 4.09 -0.06 -16.93
N LEU A 191 4.67 -1.24 -16.70
CA LEU A 191 5.41 -1.96 -17.73
C LEU A 191 4.52 -3.08 -18.27
N ASN A 192 4.35 -3.15 -19.57
CA ASN A 192 3.86 -4.35 -20.23
C ASN A 192 4.96 -5.41 -20.13
N ASP A 193 4.98 -6.16 -19.05
CA ASP A 193 5.86 -7.30 -18.91
C ASP A 193 5.22 -8.50 -19.60
N SER A 194 5.56 -8.68 -20.87
CA SER A 194 5.13 -9.84 -21.66
C SER A 194 5.77 -11.15 -21.19
N GLU A 195 6.86 -11.08 -20.43
CA GLU A 195 7.60 -12.25 -19.97
C GLU A 195 7.08 -12.78 -18.62
N ASN A 196 6.31 -11.97 -17.88
CA ASN A 196 5.80 -12.36 -16.58
C ASN A 196 4.30 -12.09 -16.43
N PRO A 197 3.44 -12.87 -17.14
CA PRO A 197 1.97 -12.68 -17.11
C PRO A 197 1.35 -12.98 -15.73
N ASN A 198 2.14 -13.40 -14.74
CA ASN A 198 1.72 -13.68 -13.38
C ASN A 198 1.98 -12.51 -12.41
N ILE A 199 2.66 -11.46 -12.86
CA ILE A 199 2.75 -10.21 -12.09
C ILE A 199 1.35 -9.61 -12.07
N VAL A 200 0.88 -9.29 -10.89
CA VAL A 200 -0.46 -8.74 -10.67
C VAL A 200 -0.60 -7.46 -11.48
N ASN A 201 -1.42 -7.52 -12.53
CA ASN A 201 -1.75 -6.44 -13.46
C ASN A 201 -0.58 -5.79 -14.23
N GLY A 202 0.60 -6.41 -14.31
CA GLY A 202 1.72 -5.92 -15.13
C GLY A 202 2.22 -4.53 -14.77
N TYR A 203 2.17 -4.15 -13.49
CA TYR A 203 2.79 -2.93 -13.02
C TYR A 203 4.04 -3.24 -12.18
N ILE A 204 5.01 -2.33 -12.24
CA ILE A 204 6.18 -2.34 -11.37
C ILE A 204 6.20 -1.03 -10.61
N ARG A 205 6.36 -1.12 -9.29
CA ARG A 205 6.61 0.06 -8.47
C ARG A 205 7.99 0.61 -8.79
N ASN A 206 8.08 1.89 -9.09
CA ASN A 206 9.36 2.55 -9.24
C ASN A 206 10.01 2.72 -7.85
N LYS A 207 11.02 1.90 -7.56
CA LYS A 207 11.74 1.91 -6.28
C LYS A 207 12.68 3.13 -6.12
N GLU A 208 12.95 3.84 -7.20
CA GLU A 208 13.94 4.93 -7.19
C GLU A 208 13.32 6.30 -6.88
N GLY A 209 12.01 6.40 -6.72
CA GLY A 209 11.32 7.64 -6.35
C GLY A 209 11.55 8.81 -7.33
N LYS A 210 11.69 8.50 -8.62
CA LYS A 210 11.87 9.51 -9.67
C LYS A 210 10.56 9.93 -10.28
#